data_3d08169133036afc01867a5289a03a6b
#
_entry.id   3d08169133036afc01867a5289a03a6b
#
_cell.length_a   1.000
_cell.length_b   1.000
_cell.length_c   1.000
_cell.angle_alpha   90.00
_cell.angle_beta   90.00
_cell.angle_gamma   90.00
#
_symmetry.space_group_name_H-M   'P 1'
#
loop_
_entity.id
_entity.type
_entity.pdbx_description
1 polymer ?
#
loop_
_entity_poly.entity_id
_entity_poly.type
_entity_poly.pdbx_seq_one_letter_code
_entity_poly.pdbx_strand_id
1 'polypeptide(L)'
;MYKIQPMTLMENRSAAIPEPREVTTKPRRSDQIFRAVVTIGGMSSLVILGLIALFLSIKGFNVLRVEQLSFITESKWEVLQDGEGKITESTFGLAAMLIGTFLSALIAVIIGVPIAVLSALYLTFYARGSVKKLLVSLIDLMAAFPSLLFGFWGFIVLMASAEYWAKLLNKYLGFIPLFDVPAPIFTRSPFIAGVVLAIMIIPIVTAISREIFDQTPLDRIQAAYALGASKLAMIRAVVIPYGRGGVVGGAMLGLGRAMGETVAVYTVLNVVYQINWQVLFGAGGNVASLILLKFGEAGPQE
;
A
#
# COMPACT_ATOMS: atom_id res chain seq x y z
N MET A 1 -77.90 -13.11 -56.54
CA MET A 1 -78.22 -11.84 -55.84
C MET A 1 -77.49 -11.87 -54.52
N TYR A 2 -76.22 -11.44 -54.51
CA TYR A 2 -75.34 -11.39 -53.32
C TYR A 2 -75.45 -9.98 -52.73
N LYS A 3 -75.94 -9.92 -51.49
CA LYS A 3 -76.09 -8.72 -50.72
C LYS A 3 -74.72 -8.41 -50.10
N ILE A 4 -74.05 -7.34 -50.54
CA ILE A 4 -72.88 -6.78 -49.94
C ILE A 4 -73.32 -6.06 -48.68
N GLN A 5 -72.87 -6.51 -47.50
CA GLN A 5 -73.02 -5.78 -46.25
C GLN A 5 -71.93 -4.69 -46.21
N PRO A 6 -72.25 -3.47 -45.78
CA PRO A 6 -71.24 -2.42 -45.61
C PRO A 6 -70.37 -2.69 -44.41
N MET A 7 -69.07 -2.60 -44.61
CA MET A 7 -68.03 -2.70 -43.62
C MET A 7 -68.05 -1.43 -42.75
N THR A 8 -68.80 -1.53 -41.65
CA THR A 8 -68.89 -0.48 -40.65
C THR A 8 -67.74 -0.57 -39.68
N LEU A 9 -67.00 0.54 -39.62
CA LEU A 9 -66.29 1.02 -38.44
C LEU A 9 -65.05 0.23 -37.97
N MET A 10 -63.93 0.54 -38.59
CA MET A 10 -62.70 0.57 -37.83
C MET A 10 -62.83 1.66 -36.74
N GLU A 11 -63.31 1.24 -35.60
CA GLU A 11 -63.28 2.02 -34.38
C GLU A 11 -61.83 2.38 -34.07
N ASN A 12 -61.54 3.62 -34.23
CA ASN A 12 -60.25 4.26 -33.98
C ASN A 12 -59.87 4.04 -32.51
N ARG A 13 -59.28 2.88 -32.19
CA ARG A 13 -58.53 2.72 -30.96
C ARG A 13 -57.27 3.57 -31.07
N SER A 14 -57.43 4.84 -30.89
CA SER A 14 -56.38 5.72 -30.44
C SER A 14 -55.79 5.07 -29.18
N ALA A 15 -54.74 4.26 -29.33
CA ALA A 15 -53.99 3.76 -28.23
C ALA A 15 -53.48 5.01 -27.48
N ALA A 16 -54.15 5.33 -26.38
CA ALA A 16 -53.75 6.40 -25.51
C ALA A 16 -52.28 6.15 -25.19
N ILE A 17 -51.43 6.99 -25.71
CA ILE A 17 -50.01 7.05 -25.33
C ILE A 17 -50.00 7.13 -23.80
N PRO A 18 -49.47 6.14 -23.06
CA PRO A 18 -49.47 6.21 -21.61
C PRO A 18 -48.78 7.47 -21.21
N GLU A 19 -49.44 8.32 -20.45
CA GLU A 19 -48.83 9.57 -19.94
C GLU A 19 -47.50 9.24 -19.29
N PRO A 20 -46.45 10.04 -19.54
CA PRO A 20 -45.14 9.84 -18.95
C PRO A 20 -45.29 9.78 -17.42
N ARG A 21 -44.94 8.66 -16.84
CA ARG A 21 -45.03 8.47 -15.41
C ARG A 21 -44.11 9.49 -14.74
N GLU A 22 -44.65 10.45 -14.04
CA GLU A 22 -43.86 11.44 -13.27
C GLU A 22 -43.02 10.66 -12.25
N VAL A 23 -41.71 10.66 -12.48
CA VAL A 23 -40.76 10.08 -11.53
C VAL A 23 -40.63 11.07 -10.37
N THR A 24 -41.31 10.78 -9.27
CA THR A 24 -41.18 11.59 -8.05
C THR A 24 -39.73 11.50 -7.54
N THR A 25 -39.00 12.60 -7.60
CA THR A 25 -37.62 12.74 -7.12
C THR A 25 -37.50 12.77 -5.59
N LYS A 26 -38.63 12.66 -4.87
CA LYS A 26 -38.63 12.63 -3.40
C LYS A 26 -38.05 11.29 -2.92
N PRO A 27 -36.89 11.29 -2.21
CA PRO A 27 -36.30 10.05 -1.72
C PRO A 27 -37.25 9.40 -0.71
N ARG A 28 -37.40 8.08 -0.81
CA ARG A 28 -38.21 7.29 0.13
C ARG A 28 -37.64 7.40 1.53
N ARG A 29 -38.46 7.25 2.57
CA ARG A 29 -37.99 7.30 3.97
C ARG A 29 -36.92 6.24 4.25
N SER A 30 -37.02 5.05 3.68
CA SER A 30 -35.98 4.01 3.74
C SER A 30 -34.64 4.49 3.21
N ASP A 31 -34.63 5.21 2.07
CA ASP A 31 -33.41 5.72 1.45
C ASP A 31 -32.77 6.83 2.28
N GLN A 32 -33.63 7.66 2.90
CA GLN A 32 -33.17 8.71 3.82
C GLN A 32 -32.52 8.10 5.07
N ILE A 33 -33.16 7.07 5.66
CA ILE A 33 -32.62 6.36 6.83
C ILE A 33 -31.31 5.67 6.46
N PHE A 34 -31.28 4.94 5.33
CA PHE A 34 -30.08 4.27 4.85
C PHE A 34 -28.93 5.28 4.61
N ARG A 35 -29.22 6.38 3.92
CA ARG A 35 -28.27 7.46 3.70
C ARG A 35 -27.76 8.06 5.02
N ALA A 36 -28.64 8.29 5.99
CA ALA A 36 -28.26 8.80 7.31
C ALA A 36 -27.32 7.84 8.03
N VAL A 37 -27.65 6.52 8.07
CA VAL A 37 -26.84 5.48 8.72
C VAL A 37 -25.45 5.41 8.07
N VAL A 38 -25.37 5.37 6.75
CA VAL A 38 -24.08 5.30 6.02
C VAL A 38 -23.29 6.59 6.24
N THR A 39 -23.94 7.75 6.22
CA THR A 39 -23.26 9.02 6.46
C THR A 39 -22.73 9.11 7.90
N ILE A 40 -23.53 8.73 8.90
CA ILE A 40 -23.09 8.69 10.30
C ILE A 40 -21.91 7.72 10.46
N GLY A 41 -21.99 6.51 9.87
CA GLY A 41 -20.91 5.55 9.90
C GLY A 41 -19.61 6.08 9.24
N GLY A 42 -19.72 6.71 8.08
CA GLY A 42 -18.58 7.34 7.41
C GLY A 42 -18.00 8.52 8.21
N MET A 43 -18.86 9.39 8.73
CA MET A 43 -18.43 10.53 9.55
C MET A 43 -17.80 10.10 10.87
N SER A 44 -18.34 9.07 11.54
CA SER A 44 -17.74 8.55 12.78
C SER A 44 -16.33 8.02 12.55
N SER A 45 -16.08 7.33 11.46
CA SER A 45 -14.74 6.88 11.07
C SER A 45 -13.77 8.06 10.90
N LEU A 46 -14.19 9.11 10.20
CA LEU A 46 -13.36 10.32 10.02
C LEU A 46 -13.10 11.05 11.34
N VAL A 47 -14.11 11.13 12.21
CA VAL A 47 -13.98 11.76 13.54
C VAL A 47 -12.98 10.98 14.40
N ILE A 48 -13.10 9.65 14.46
CA ILE A 48 -12.18 8.80 15.23
C ILE A 48 -10.75 8.97 14.70
N LEU A 49 -10.56 8.92 13.38
CA LEU A 49 -9.24 9.11 12.77
C LEU A 49 -8.67 10.50 13.06
N GLY A 50 -9.52 11.53 12.99
CA GLY A 50 -9.14 12.91 13.32
C GLY A 50 -8.75 13.06 14.78
N LEU A 51 -9.48 12.44 15.71
CA LEU A 51 -9.17 12.47 17.15
C LEU A 51 -7.85 11.74 17.46
N ILE A 52 -7.60 10.59 16.81
CA ILE A 52 -6.31 9.88 16.93
C ILE A 52 -5.17 10.77 16.42
N ALA A 53 -5.32 11.35 15.23
CA ALA A 53 -4.31 12.24 14.65
C ALA A 53 -4.05 13.46 15.53
N LEU A 54 -5.10 14.08 16.08
CA LEU A 54 -5.00 15.20 16.99
C LEU A 54 -4.27 14.82 18.28
N PHE A 55 -4.66 13.69 18.90
CA PHE A 55 -4.02 13.20 20.12
C PHE A 55 -2.53 12.94 19.91
N LEU A 56 -2.18 12.22 18.84
CA LEU A 56 -0.77 11.93 18.49
C LEU A 56 0.02 13.21 18.18
N SER A 57 -0.61 14.18 17.49
CA SER A 57 0.02 15.46 17.20
C SER A 57 0.31 16.27 18.48
N ILE A 58 -0.62 16.30 19.42
CA ILE A 58 -0.42 17.00 20.71
C ILE A 58 0.72 16.34 21.49
N LYS A 59 0.75 15.00 21.57
CA LYS A 59 1.81 14.27 22.28
C LYS A 59 3.15 14.43 21.58
N GLY A 60 3.22 14.27 20.26
CA GLY A 60 4.44 14.46 19.47
C GLY A 60 4.98 15.89 19.54
N PHE A 61 4.10 16.91 19.56
CA PHE A 61 4.51 18.29 19.71
C PHE A 61 5.17 18.57 21.08
N ASN A 62 4.69 17.93 22.14
CA ASN A 62 5.31 18.05 23.45
C ASN A 62 6.73 17.46 23.47
N VAL A 63 6.96 16.31 22.82
CA VAL A 63 8.29 15.72 22.66
C VAL A 63 9.20 16.65 21.87
N LEU A 64 8.73 17.18 20.73
CA LEU A 64 9.50 18.11 19.91
C LEU A 64 9.81 19.44 20.62
N ARG A 65 9.02 19.87 21.60
CA ARG A 65 9.34 21.05 22.43
C ARG A 65 10.48 20.78 23.41
N VAL A 66 10.56 19.56 23.93
CA VAL A 66 11.61 19.18 24.91
C VAL A 66 12.90 18.86 24.19
N GLU A 67 12.87 17.92 23.24
CA GLU A 67 14.04 17.40 22.52
C GLU A 67 14.43 18.26 21.31
N GLN A 68 13.57 19.17 20.88
CA GLN A 68 13.80 20.04 19.70
C GLN A 68 14.08 19.23 18.41
N LEU A 69 14.98 19.69 17.57
CA LEU A 69 15.38 19.03 16.33
C LEU A 69 16.29 17.82 16.57
N SER A 70 16.93 17.73 17.74
CA SER A 70 17.79 16.60 18.12
C SER A 70 17.06 15.28 18.05
N PHE A 71 15.77 15.25 18.42
CA PHE A 71 14.91 14.06 18.29
C PHE A 71 14.89 13.46 16.88
N ILE A 72 14.96 14.27 15.84
CA ILE A 72 14.93 13.82 14.44
C ILE A 72 16.34 13.59 13.88
N THR A 73 17.34 14.31 14.36
CA THR A 73 18.69 14.33 13.79
C THR A 73 19.67 13.41 14.51
N GLU A 74 19.48 13.18 15.80
CA GLU A 74 20.33 12.29 16.57
C GLU A 74 19.90 10.82 16.43
N SER A 75 20.85 9.92 16.72
CA SER A 75 20.66 8.48 16.61
C SER A 75 20.77 7.73 17.94
N LYS A 76 21.00 8.46 19.05
CA LYS A 76 21.15 7.85 20.36
C LYS A 76 19.80 7.67 21.04
N TRP A 77 19.66 6.56 21.75
CA TRP A 77 18.49 6.27 22.59
C TRP A 77 19.02 5.77 23.94
N GLU A 78 19.32 6.70 24.82
CA GLU A 78 19.99 6.41 26.08
C GLU A 78 19.35 7.22 27.21
N VAL A 79 19.14 6.54 28.34
CA VAL A 79 18.75 7.16 29.61
C VAL A 79 19.94 7.01 30.56
N LEU A 80 20.60 8.10 30.87
CA LEU A 80 21.73 8.14 31.79
C LEU A 80 21.21 8.28 33.22
N GLN A 81 21.56 7.31 34.07
CA GLN A 81 21.25 7.31 35.50
C GLN A 81 22.54 7.50 36.28
N ASP A 82 22.47 8.27 37.36
CA ASP A 82 23.56 8.37 38.32
C ASP A 82 23.67 7.09 39.16
N GLY A 83 24.71 7.00 39.99
CA GLY A 83 24.93 5.84 40.86
C GLY A 83 23.83 5.59 41.89
N GLU A 84 22.89 6.50 42.05
CA GLU A 84 21.72 6.40 42.94
C GLU A 84 20.43 6.06 42.15
N GLY A 85 20.55 5.82 40.82
CA GLY A 85 19.41 5.49 39.95
C GLY A 85 18.55 6.70 39.56
N LYS A 86 19.02 7.94 39.83
CA LYS A 86 18.34 9.15 39.41
C LYS A 86 18.74 9.49 37.99
N ILE A 87 17.75 9.76 37.14
CA ILE A 87 18.00 10.15 35.75
C ILE A 87 18.64 11.52 35.73
N THR A 88 19.86 11.58 35.19
CA THR A 88 20.66 12.80 35.04
C THR A 88 20.49 13.43 33.66
N GLU A 89 20.40 12.59 32.63
CA GLU A 89 20.24 13.05 31.25
C GLU A 89 19.60 11.96 30.42
N SER A 90 18.78 12.32 29.48
CA SER A 90 18.20 11.40 28.50
C SER A 90 18.30 12.00 27.12
N THR A 91 18.75 11.20 26.16
CA THR A 91 18.83 11.61 24.75
C THR A 91 18.05 10.61 23.91
N PHE A 92 17.06 11.10 23.19
CA PHE A 92 16.22 10.29 22.33
C PHE A 92 16.32 10.78 20.89
N GLY A 93 16.90 9.96 20.02
CA GLY A 93 17.07 10.27 18.61
C GLY A 93 16.50 9.20 17.70
N LEU A 94 15.70 9.60 16.73
CA LEU A 94 15.04 8.70 15.76
C LEU A 94 15.73 8.62 14.40
N ALA A 95 16.81 9.38 14.15
CA ALA A 95 17.44 9.48 12.83
C ALA A 95 17.75 8.11 12.20
N ALA A 96 18.36 7.21 12.96
CA ALA A 96 18.69 5.86 12.46
C ALA A 96 17.44 5.06 12.05
N MET A 97 16.37 5.14 12.84
CA MET A 97 15.12 4.43 12.58
C MET A 97 14.36 5.04 11.39
N LEU A 98 14.37 6.36 11.25
CA LEU A 98 13.75 7.05 10.10
C LEU A 98 14.45 6.68 8.79
N ILE A 99 15.78 6.66 8.78
CA ILE A 99 16.57 6.27 7.61
C ILE A 99 16.31 4.81 7.25
N GLY A 100 16.35 3.90 8.21
CA GLY A 100 16.07 2.50 7.98
C GLY A 100 14.64 2.24 7.49
N THR A 101 13.64 2.96 8.03
CA THR A 101 12.25 2.92 7.55
C THR A 101 12.18 3.37 6.09
N PHE A 102 12.80 4.50 5.78
CA PHE A 102 12.79 5.05 4.42
C PHE A 102 13.49 4.10 3.42
N LEU A 103 14.69 3.62 3.74
CA LEU A 103 15.46 2.74 2.87
C LEU A 103 14.74 1.42 2.58
N SER A 104 14.23 0.75 3.61
CA SER A 104 13.50 -0.52 3.44
C SER A 104 12.20 -0.33 2.67
N ALA A 105 11.44 0.72 2.95
CA ALA A 105 10.21 1.03 2.22
C ALA A 105 10.48 1.44 0.76
N LEU A 106 11.55 2.19 0.50
CA LEU A 106 11.95 2.57 -0.86
C LEU A 106 12.33 1.33 -1.68
N ILE A 107 13.10 0.41 -1.12
CA ILE A 107 13.43 -0.86 -1.77
C ILE A 107 12.16 -1.66 -2.06
N ALA A 108 11.25 -1.74 -1.10
CA ALA A 108 9.96 -2.42 -1.27
C ALA A 108 9.16 -1.87 -2.44
N VAL A 109 9.09 -0.55 -2.58
CA VAL A 109 8.37 0.13 -3.68
C VAL A 109 9.08 -0.06 -5.01
N ILE A 110 10.40 0.09 -5.06
CA ILE A 110 11.19 -0.07 -6.29
C ILE A 110 11.06 -1.48 -6.87
N ILE A 111 11.01 -2.50 -6.02
CA ILE A 111 10.85 -3.89 -6.43
C ILE A 111 9.38 -4.25 -6.60
N GLY A 112 8.55 -3.95 -5.61
CA GLY A 112 7.18 -4.42 -5.52
C GLY A 112 6.23 -3.76 -6.51
N VAL A 113 6.31 -2.43 -6.70
CA VAL A 113 5.36 -1.71 -7.57
C VAL A 113 5.48 -2.11 -9.04
N PRO A 114 6.68 -2.19 -9.66
CA PRO A 114 6.78 -2.64 -11.05
C PRO A 114 6.23 -4.06 -11.25
N ILE A 115 6.55 -4.99 -10.34
CA ILE A 115 6.06 -6.38 -10.42
C ILE A 115 4.53 -6.40 -10.27
N ALA A 116 3.99 -5.64 -9.35
CA ALA A 116 2.54 -5.54 -9.12
C ALA A 116 1.80 -4.98 -10.35
N VAL A 117 2.33 -3.91 -10.95
CA VAL A 117 1.73 -3.29 -12.15
C VAL A 117 1.77 -4.25 -13.35
N LEU A 118 2.90 -4.92 -13.56
CA LEU A 118 3.03 -5.93 -14.62
C LEU A 118 2.07 -7.10 -14.40
N SER A 119 1.94 -7.56 -13.15
CA SER A 119 0.98 -8.61 -12.76
C SER A 119 -0.46 -8.15 -13.01
N ALA A 120 -0.82 -6.92 -12.65
CA ALA A 120 -2.13 -6.35 -12.90
C ALA A 120 -2.45 -6.28 -14.40
N LEU A 121 -1.53 -5.79 -15.23
CA LEU A 121 -1.67 -5.75 -16.69
C LEU A 121 -1.83 -7.15 -17.28
N TYR A 122 -1.05 -8.11 -16.80
CA TYR A 122 -1.19 -9.51 -17.23
C TYR A 122 -2.57 -10.07 -16.89
N LEU A 123 -3.03 -9.90 -15.67
CA LEU A 123 -4.33 -10.38 -15.20
C LEU A 123 -5.51 -9.74 -15.92
N THR A 124 -5.41 -8.43 -16.22
CA THR A 124 -6.48 -7.69 -16.91
C THR A 124 -6.56 -8.06 -18.40
N PHE A 125 -5.42 -8.09 -19.10
CA PHE A 125 -5.43 -8.14 -20.56
C PHE A 125 -4.98 -9.48 -21.16
N TYR A 126 -4.20 -10.29 -20.45
CA TYR A 126 -3.63 -11.52 -21.00
C TYR A 126 -4.19 -12.80 -20.39
N ALA A 127 -4.41 -12.84 -19.09
CA ALA A 127 -4.93 -14.03 -18.40
C ALA A 127 -6.39 -14.31 -18.78
N ARG A 128 -6.74 -15.58 -19.02
CA ARG A 128 -8.07 -16.00 -19.42
C ARG A 128 -8.56 -17.23 -18.64
N GLY A 129 -9.87 -17.36 -18.54
CA GLY A 129 -10.53 -18.56 -18.00
C GLY A 129 -10.09 -18.92 -16.58
N SER A 130 -9.81 -20.21 -16.37
CA SER A 130 -9.42 -20.75 -15.07
C SER A 130 -8.10 -20.23 -14.54
N VAL A 131 -7.14 -19.91 -15.44
CA VAL A 131 -5.83 -19.33 -15.04
C VAL A 131 -6.03 -17.96 -14.40
N LYS A 132 -6.85 -17.09 -15.01
CA LYS A 132 -7.16 -15.76 -14.42
C LYS A 132 -7.76 -15.93 -13.03
N LYS A 133 -8.77 -16.81 -12.88
CA LYS A 133 -9.45 -17.07 -11.60
C LYS A 133 -8.45 -17.56 -10.53
N LEU A 134 -7.62 -18.54 -10.87
CA LEU A 134 -6.63 -19.10 -9.96
C LEU A 134 -5.63 -18.02 -9.49
N LEU A 135 -5.04 -17.27 -10.41
CA LEU A 135 -4.05 -16.24 -10.07
C LEU A 135 -4.65 -15.10 -9.23
N VAL A 136 -5.88 -14.68 -9.55
CA VAL A 136 -6.59 -13.68 -8.74
C VAL A 136 -6.82 -14.22 -7.33
N SER A 137 -7.33 -15.45 -7.18
CA SER A 137 -7.53 -16.06 -5.86
C SER A 137 -6.25 -16.21 -5.08
N LEU A 138 -5.11 -16.53 -5.73
CA LEU A 138 -3.81 -16.59 -5.06
C LEU A 138 -3.36 -15.21 -4.56
N ILE A 139 -3.52 -14.17 -5.36
CA ILE A 139 -3.17 -12.80 -4.97
C ILE A 139 -4.05 -12.33 -3.81
N ASP A 140 -5.36 -12.57 -3.89
CA ASP A 140 -6.31 -12.21 -2.82
C ASP A 140 -5.99 -12.98 -1.53
N LEU A 141 -5.61 -14.25 -1.61
CA LEU A 141 -5.14 -15.05 -0.48
C LEU A 141 -3.87 -14.47 0.13
N MET A 142 -2.87 -14.11 -0.70
CA MET A 142 -1.64 -13.47 -0.22
C MET A 142 -1.92 -12.13 0.47
N ALA A 143 -2.86 -11.34 -0.05
CA ALA A 143 -3.26 -10.08 0.58
C ALA A 143 -3.90 -10.27 1.96
N ALA A 144 -4.56 -11.41 2.18
CA ALA A 144 -5.20 -11.76 3.46
C ALA A 144 -4.24 -12.37 4.50
N PHE A 145 -3.02 -12.72 4.11
CA PHE A 145 -2.07 -13.33 5.05
C PHE A 145 -1.63 -12.34 6.14
N PRO A 146 -1.55 -12.81 7.41
CA PRO A 146 -0.95 -12.03 8.48
C PRO A 146 0.49 -11.64 8.15
N SER A 147 0.85 -10.37 8.40
CA SER A 147 2.21 -9.86 8.11
C SER A 147 3.32 -10.63 8.84
N LEU A 148 3.01 -11.15 10.01
CA LEU A 148 3.91 -12.01 10.78
C LEU A 148 4.43 -13.21 9.96
N LEU A 149 3.59 -13.82 9.13
CA LEU A 149 3.99 -14.97 8.30
C LEU A 149 5.03 -14.56 7.25
N PHE A 150 4.90 -13.38 6.66
CA PHE A 150 5.92 -12.85 5.74
C PHE A 150 7.25 -12.58 6.47
N GLY A 151 7.19 -12.08 7.69
CA GLY A 151 8.38 -11.89 8.53
C GLY A 151 9.09 -13.20 8.84
N PHE A 152 8.37 -14.20 9.33
CA PHE A 152 8.95 -15.53 9.61
C PHE A 152 9.49 -16.23 8.36
N TRP A 153 8.73 -16.18 7.27
CA TRP A 153 9.19 -16.71 6.00
C TRP A 153 10.46 -15.99 5.52
N GLY A 154 10.47 -14.67 5.65
CA GLY A 154 11.63 -13.83 5.33
C GLY A 154 12.86 -14.21 6.16
N PHE A 155 12.68 -14.42 7.46
CA PHE A 155 13.75 -14.80 8.36
C PHE A 155 14.28 -16.22 8.09
N ILE A 156 13.39 -17.21 7.95
CA ILE A 156 13.78 -18.63 7.87
C ILE A 156 14.23 -19.00 6.44
N VAL A 157 13.51 -18.51 5.42
CA VAL A 157 13.69 -19.00 4.05
C VAL A 157 14.43 -17.97 3.18
N LEU A 158 13.98 -16.70 3.22
CA LEU A 158 14.51 -15.70 2.32
C LEU A 158 15.89 -15.21 2.74
N MET A 159 16.20 -15.14 4.02
CA MET A 159 17.44 -14.50 4.52
C MET A 159 18.69 -15.09 3.87
N ALA A 160 18.82 -16.40 3.79
CA ALA A 160 19.99 -17.05 3.18
C ALA A 160 20.11 -16.74 1.67
N SER A 161 18.98 -16.77 0.94
CA SER A 161 18.96 -16.44 -0.48
C SER A 161 19.21 -14.95 -0.72
N ALA A 162 18.63 -14.09 0.10
CA ALA A 162 18.79 -12.65 -0.01
C ALA A 162 20.21 -12.19 0.37
N GLU A 163 20.87 -12.88 1.31
CA GLU A 163 22.28 -12.67 1.61
C GLU A 163 23.17 -12.97 0.39
N TYR A 164 22.90 -14.05 -0.34
CA TYR A 164 23.61 -14.35 -1.60
C TYR A 164 23.46 -13.19 -2.60
N TRP A 165 22.25 -12.70 -2.83
CA TRP A 165 22.00 -11.58 -3.72
C TRP A 165 22.65 -10.29 -3.22
N ALA A 166 22.64 -10.04 -1.91
CA ALA A 166 23.29 -8.88 -1.32
C ALA A 166 24.82 -8.91 -1.57
N LYS A 167 25.47 -10.07 -1.39
CA LYS A 167 26.90 -10.26 -1.74
C LYS A 167 27.17 -10.03 -3.22
N LEU A 168 26.29 -10.51 -4.09
CA LEU A 168 26.41 -10.29 -5.53
C LEU A 168 26.28 -8.82 -5.89
N LEU A 169 25.28 -8.12 -5.32
CA LEU A 169 25.11 -6.68 -5.51
C LEU A 169 26.32 -5.88 -5.02
N ASN A 170 26.83 -6.20 -3.85
CA ASN A 170 28.04 -5.57 -3.32
C ASN A 170 29.23 -5.79 -4.27
N LYS A 171 29.42 -7.00 -4.77
CA LYS A 171 30.52 -7.32 -5.71
C LYS A 171 30.47 -6.49 -6.99
N TYR A 172 29.29 -6.28 -7.56
CA TYR A 172 29.14 -5.60 -8.87
C TYR A 172 28.82 -4.11 -8.74
N LEU A 173 28.17 -3.69 -7.67
CA LEU A 173 27.71 -2.31 -7.44
C LEU A 173 28.36 -1.66 -6.22
N GLY A 174 29.33 -2.31 -5.57
CA GLY A 174 30.00 -1.78 -4.38
C GLY A 174 30.80 -0.46 -4.60
N PHE A 175 30.98 -0.06 -5.88
CA PHE A 175 31.51 1.27 -6.21
C PHE A 175 30.50 2.41 -5.88
N ILE A 176 29.23 2.06 -5.66
CA ILE A 176 28.19 3.00 -5.22
C ILE A 176 28.14 2.95 -3.69
N PRO A 177 28.29 4.07 -2.97
CA PRO A 177 28.34 4.08 -1.49
C PRO A 177 27.12 3.42 -0.82
N LEU A 178 25.96 3.40 -1.50
CA LEU A 178 24.74 2.78 -1.01
C LEU A 178 24.83 1.24 -0.93
N PHE A 179 25.64 0.62 -1.81
CA PHE A 179 25.84 -0.83 -1.92
C PHE A 179 27.21 -1.29 -1.37
N ASP A 180 28.03 -0.37 -0.90
CA ASP A 180 29.28 -0.69 -0.23
C ASP A 180 29.01 -1.28 1.16
N VAL A 181 29.82 -2.26 1.57
CA VAL A 181 29.65 -2.93 2.87
C VAL A 181 31.04 -2.98 3.54
N PRO A 182 31.28 -2.15 4.56
CA PRO A 182 32.58 -2.05 5.20
C PRO A 182 33.00 -3.29 5.99
N ALA A 183 32.00 -4.12 6.40
CA ALA A 183 32.23 -5.39 7.06
C ALA A 183 31.32 -6.46 6.42
N PRO A 184 31.74 -7.72 6.24
CA PRO A 184 31.00 -8.75 5.49
C PRO A 184 29.76 -9.26 6.22
N ILE A 185 28.94 -8.35 6.74
CA ILE A 185 27.69 -8.62 7.46
C ILE A 185 26.52 -8.22 6.55
N PHE A 186 26.00 -9.18 5.79
CA PHE A 186 24.92 -8.97 4.83
C PHE A 186 23.56 -9.41 5.37
N THR A 187 23.53 -10.15 6.48
CA THR A 187 22.29 -10.59 7.13
C THR A 187 21.61 -9.43 7.83
N ARG A 188 20.26 -9.51 7.94
CA ARG A 188 19.44 -8.52 8.66
C ARG A 188 19.65 -7.08 8.18
N SER A 189 19.78 -6.92 6.86
CA SER A 189 20.00 -5.62 6.21
C SER A 189 18.67 -4.97 5.77
N PRO A 190 18.66 -3.64 5.56
CA PRO A 190 17.51 -2.93 4.97
C PRO A 190 17.09 -3.51 3.61
N PHE A 191 18.03 -4.07 2.84
CA PHE A 191 17.75 -4.76 1.59
C PHE A 191 16.85 -5.98 1.80
N ILE A 192 17.19 -6.86 2.76
CA ILE A 192 16.40 -8.06 3.05
C ILE A 192 15.01 -7.67 3.55
N ALA A 193 14.93 -6.71 4.48
CA ALA A 193 13.65 -6.18 4.95
C ALA A 193 12.83 -5.62 3.79
N GLY A 194 13.44 -4.84 2.89
CA GLY A 194 12.79 -4.28 1.72
C GLY A 194 12.26 -5.33 0.75
N VAL A 195 12.97 -6.45 0.55
CA VAL A 195 12.48 -7.58 -0.28
C VAL A 195 11.27 -8.26 0.36
N VAL A 196 11.29 -8.51 1.67
CA VAL A 196 10.13 -9.05 2.41
C VAL A 196 8.93 -8.13 2.27
N LEU A 197 9.12 -6.83 2.48
CA LEU A 197 8.10 -5.82 2.33
C LEU A 197 7.58 -5.74 0.89
N ALA A 198 8.46 -5.89 -0.12
CA ALA A 198 8.07 -5.92 -1.52
C ALA A 198 7.07 -7.05 -1.80
N ILE A 199 7.36 -8.25 -1.34
CA ILE A 199 6.47 -9.40 -1.51
C ILE A 199 5.11 -9.15 -0.83
N MET A 200 5.11 -8.49 0.33
CA MET A 200 3.89 -8.17 1.07
C MET A 200 3.02 -7.10 0.37
N ILE A 201 3.63 -6.10 -0.28
CA ILE A 201 2.86 -5.03 -0.94
C ILE A 201 2.41 -5.41 -2.35
N ILE A 202 3.07 -6.36 -3.04
CA ILE A 202 2.72 -6.80 -4.39
C ILE A 202 1.24 -7.16 -4.51
N PRO A 203 0.63 -7.99 -3.66
CA PRO A 203 -0.78 -8.37 -3.81
C PRO A 203 -1.73 -7.17 -3.76
N ILE A 204 -1.50 -6.26 -2.84
CA ILE A 204 -2.35 -5.06 -2.62
C ILE A 204 -2.26 -4.12 -3.82
N VAL A 205 -1.03 -3.80 -4.23
CA VAL A 205 -0.81 -2.89 -5.38
C VAL A 205 -1.33 -3.53 -6.68
N THR A 206 -1.20 -4.87 -6.82
CA THR A 206 -1.76 -5.61 -7.97
C THR A 206 -3.27 -5.52 -8.00
N ALA A 207 -3.95 -5.74 -6.87
CA ALA A 207 -5.41 -5.70 -6.79
C ALA A 207 -5.95 -4.31 -7.17
N ILE A 208 -5.37 -3.25 -6.61
CA ILE A 208 -5.76 -1.86 -6.92
C ILE A 208 -5.48 -1.53 -8.38
N SER A 209 -4.28 -1.84 -8.87
CA SER A 209 -3.90 -1.54 -10.26
C SER A 209 -4.79 -2.29 -11.26
N ARG A 210 -5.13 -3.55 -10.97
CA ARG A 210 -6.05 -4.35 -11.78
C ARG A 210 -7.43 -3.69 -11.86
N GLU A 211 -7.98 -3.31 -10.72
CA GLU A 211 -9.29 -2.63 -10.66
C GLU A 211 -9.32 -1.36 -11.51
N ILE A 212 -8.27 -0.55 -11.42
CA ILE A 212 -8.14 0.68 -12.22
C ILE A 212 -8.01 0.37 -13.71
N PHE A 213 -7.26 -0.65 -14.09
CA PHE A 213 -7.11 -1.03 -15.49
C PHE A 213 -8.39 -1.63 -16.08
N ASP A 214 -9.16 -2.39 -15.28
CA ASP A 214 -10.45 -2.93 -15.68
C ASP A 214 -11.50 -1.82 -15.93
N GLN A 215 -11.35 -0.64 -15.29
CA GLN A 215 -12.21 0.54 -15.50
C GLN A 215 -11.86 1.35 -16.76
N THR A 216 -10.86 0.95 -17.54
CA THR A 216 -10.52 1.67 -18.78
C THR A 216 -11.67 1.62 -19.77
N PRO A 217 -12.19 2.79 -20.27
CA PRO A 217 -13.34 2.82 -21.16
C PRO A 217 -13.13 2.00 -22.44
N LEU A 218 -14.08 1.12 -22.74
CA LEU A 218 -14.01 0.20 -23.88
C LEU A 218 -13.96 0.92 -25.24
N ASP A 219 -14.62 2.06 -25.36
CA ASP A 219 -14.60 2.90 -26.56
C ASP A 219 -13.19 3.39 -26.91
N ARG A 220 -12.40 3.78 -25.90
CA ARG A 220 -10.99 4.16 -26.09
C ARG A 220 -10.13 2.98 -26.51
N ILE A 221 -10.36 1.81 -25.93
CA ILE A 221 -9.64 0.56 -26.30
C ILE A 221 -9.99 0.18 -27.75
N GLN A 222 -11.28 0.24 -28.13
CA GLN A 222 -11.75 -0.05 -29.47
C GLN A 222 -11.23 0.95 -30.49
N ALA A 223 -11.21 2.24 -30.16
CA ALA A 223 -10.65 3.28 -31.01
C ALA A 223 -9.15 3.03 -31.32
N ALA A 224 -8.36 2.62 -30.31
CA ALA A 224 -6.96 2.28 -30.53
C ALA A 224 -6.81 1.10 -31.51
N TYR A 225 -7.63 0.05 -31.36
CA TYR A 225 -7.61 -1.08 -32.30
C TYR A 225 -8.10 -0.70 -33.70
N ALA A 226 -9.10 0.18 -33.82
CA ALA A 226 -9.57 0.69 -35.12
C ALA A 226 -8.47 1.47 -35.88
N LEU A 227 -7.56 2.10 -35.14
CA LEU A 227 -6.36 2.76 -35.68
C LEU A 227 -5.20 1.79 -35.96
N GLY A 228 -5.42 0.48 -35.85
CA GLY A 228 -4.41 -0.55 -36.11
C GLY A 228 -3.41 -0.80 -34.99
N ALA A 229 -3.68 -0.31 -33.77
CA ALA A 229 -2.78 -0.53 -32.64
C ALA A 229 -2.68 -2.03 -32.27
N SER A 230 -1.46 -2.51 -32.05
CA SER A 230 -1.25 -3.81 -31.40
C SER A 230 -1.71 -3.75 -29.93
N LYS A 231 -1.92 -4.91 -29.30
CA LYS A 231 -2.30 -4.99 -27.89
C LYS A 231 -1.35 -4.23 -26.96
N LEU A 232 -0.05 -4.37 -27.17
CA LEU A 232 0.96 -3.65 -26.41
C LEU A 232 0.90 -2.13 -26.65
N ALA A 233 0.69 -1.72 -27.91
CA ALA A 233 0.54 -0.30 -28.26
C ALA A 233 -0.71 0.29 -27.60
N MET A 234 -1.83 -0.42 -27.62
CA MET A 234 -3.07 -0.01 -26.93
C MET A 234 -2.84 0.11 -25.41
N ILE A 235 -2.19 -0.84 -24.76
CA ILE A 235 -1.88 -0.78 -23.32
C ILE A 235 -1.03 0.46 -23.02
N ARG A 236 0.02 0.73 -23.80
CA ARG A 236 0.91 1.88 -23.58
C ARG A 236 0.23 3.22 -23.87
N ALA A 237 -0.58 3.30 -24.92
CA ALA A 237 -1.18 4.55 -25.37
C ALA A 237 -2.49 4.90 -24.63
N VAL A 238 -3.24 3.91 -24.15
CA VAL A 238 -4.58 4.11 -23.56
C VAL A 238 -4.63 3.71 -22.09
N VAL A 239 -4.27 2.45 -21.78
CA VAL A 239 -4.50 1.87 -20.43
C VAL A 239 -3.58 2.50 -19.40
N ILE A 240 -2.27 2.55 -19.66
CA ILE A 240 -1.29 3.10 -18.70
C ILE A 240 -1.53 4.58 -18.44
N PRO A 241 -1.72 5.45 -19.46
CA PRO A 241 -2.03 6.86 -19.23
C PRO A 241 -3.35 7.08 -18.48
N TYR A 242 -4.37 6.28 -18.77
CA TYR A 242 -5.65 6.33 -18.05
C TYR A 242 -5.48 5.94 -16.58
N GLY A 243 -4.79 4.81 -16.33
CA GLY A 243 -4.64 4.23 -15.01
C GLY A 243 -3.55 4.84 -14.12
N ARG A 244 -2.70 5.73 -14.65
CA ARG A 244 -1.51 6.24 -13.91
C ARG A 244 -1.81 6.80 -12.53
N GLY A 245 -2.89 7.57 -12.40
CA GLY A 245 -3.29 8.15 -11.12
C GLY A 245 -3.65 7.09 -10.08
N GLY A 246 -4.40 6.08 -10.51
CA GLY A 246 -4.78 4.96 -9.64
C GLY A 246 -3.61 4.05 -9.29
N VAL A 247 -2.68 3.82 -10.24
CA VAL A 247 -1.44 3.07 -9.97
C VAL A 247 -0.57 3.79 -8.95
N VAL A 248 -0.42 5.12 -9.08
CA VAL A 248 0.30 5.94 -8.08
C VAL A 248 -0.41 5.86 -6.72
N GLY A 249 -1.74 5.97 -6.68
CA GLY A 249 -2.51 5.80 -5.44
C GLY A 249 -2.28 4.43 -4.80
N GLY A 250 -2.31 3.36 -5.60
CA GLY A 250 -1.98 2.00 -5.15
C GLY A 250 -0.55 1.87 -4.62
N ALA A 251 0.42 2.49 -5.30
CA ALA A 251 1.82 2.52 -4.87
C ALA A 251 1.99 3.30 -3.54
N MET A 252 1.30 4.42 -3.37
CA MET A 252 1.31 5.19 -2.12
C MET A 252 0.69 4.40 -0.96
N LEU A 253 -0.38 3.65 -1.22
CA LEU A 253 -0.96 2.75 -0.21
C LEU A 253 0.02 1.64 0.16
N GLY A 254 0.70 1.03 -0.83
CA GLY A 254 1.76 0.06 -0.61
C GLY A 254 2.92 0.64 0.19
N LEU A 255 3.36 1.86 -0.12
CA LEU A 255 4.41 2.58 0.61
C LEU A 255 4.00 2.80 2.07
N GLY A 256 2.80 3.34 2.32
CA GLY A 256 2.30 3.56 3.68
C GLY A 256 2.26 2.26 4.49
N ARG A 257 1.84 1.14 3.88
CA ARG A 257 1.89 -0.18 4.51
C ARG A 257 3.33 -0.62 4.81
N ALA A 258 4.26 -0.45 3.87
CA ALA A 258 5.66 -0.83 4.07
C ALA A 258 6.35 -0.02 5.18
N MET A 259 6.07 1.30 5.25
CA MET A 259 6.61 2.17 6.31
C MET A 259 6.04 1.87 7.70
N GLY A 260 4.77 1.45 7.76
CA GLY A 260 4.09 1.12 9.01
C GLY A 260 4.27 -0.34 9.47
N GLU A 261 4.99 -1.16 8.71
CA GLU A 261 5.14 -2.58 9.07
C GLU A 261 6.03 -2.75 10.30
N THR A 262 5.49 -3.42 11.30
CA THR A 262 6.10 -3.56 12.62
C THR A 262 6.75 -4.93 12.79
N VAL A 263 5.93 -5.98 12.75
CA VAL A 263 6.33 -7.32 13.19
C VAL A 263 7.22 -8.01 12.15
N ALA A 264 6.88 -7.90 10.86
CA ALA A 264 7.68 -8.52 9.82
C ALA A 264 9.08 -7.89 9.74
N VAL A 265 9.18 -6.57 9.91
CA VAL A 265 10.48 -5.89 9.92
C VAL A 265 11.27 -6.23 11.18
N TYR A 266 10.64 -6.25 12.35
CA TYR A 266 11.29 -6.63 13.61
C TYR A 266 11.92 -8.03 13.57
N THR A 267 11.29 -8.99 12.90
CA THR A 267 11.84 -10.35 12.78
C THR A 267 13.07 -10.43 11.86
N VAL A 268 13.12 -9.55 10.84
CA VAL A 268 14.14 -9.62 9.79
C VAL A 268 15.28 -8.61 9.99
N LEU A 269 15.01 -7.48 10.66
CA LEU A 269 15.96 -6.38 10.82
C LEU A 269 16.33 -6.20 12.30
N ASN A 270 17.60 -5.99 12.62
CA ASN A 270 18.01 -5.61 13.96
C ASN A 270 17.69 -4.14 14.24
N VAL A 271 17.28 -3.83 15.48
CA VAL A 271 17.16 -2.45 15.93
C VAL A 271 18.55 -1.96 16.38
N VAL A 272 19.19 -1.13 15.57
CA VAL A 272 20.51 -0.56 15.84
C VAL A 272 20.41 0.95 15.72
N TYR A 273 20.85 1.67 16.76
CA TYR A 273 20.77 3.14 16.85
C TYR A 273 21.94 3.82 16.13
N GLN A 274 22.41 3.27 15.03
CA GLN A 274 23.47 3.86 14.20
C GLN A 274 22.88 4.24 12.84
N ILE A 275 23.17 5.46 12.40
CA ILE A 275 22.79 5.92 11.06
C ILE A 275 23.53 5.07 10.03
N ASN A 276 22.78 4.32 9.25
CA ASN A 276 23.31 3.47 8.21
C ASN A 276 22.62 3.79 6.86
N TRP A 277 23.42 4.27 5.90
CA TRP A 277 22.98 4.53 4.53
C TRP A 277 23.22 3.33 3.60
N GLN A 278 23.95 2.33 4.07
CA GLN A 278 24.32 1.15 3.28
C GLN A 278 23.21 0.13 3.34
N VAL A 279 22.48 -0.01 2.24
CA VAL A 279 21.29 -0.87 2.19
C VAL A 279 21.59 -2.35 2.35
N LEU A 280 22.82 -2.79 2.05
CA LEU A 280 23.23 -4.20 2.13
C LEU A 280 23.88 -4.55 3.46
N PHE A 281 24.23 -3.58 4.28
CA PHE A 281 24.89 -3.80 5.56
C PHE A 281 23.89 -4.20 6.65
N GLY A 282 24.24 -5.18 7.44
CA GLY A 282 23.40 -5.77 8.49
C GLY A 282 23.21 -4.89 9.73
N ALA A 283 22.93 -3.62 9.54
CA ALA A 283 22.60 -2.68 10.60
C ALA A 283 21.44 -1.78 10.15
N GLY A 284 20.49 -1.58 11.03
CA GLY A 284 19.34 -0.71 10.74
C GLY A 284 18.20 -0.98 11.71
N GLY A 285 17.09 -0.29 11.51
CA GLY A 285 15.87 -0.45 12.28
C GLY A 285 14.75 0.31 11.58
N ASN A 286 13.52 0.15 12.05
CA ASN A 286 12.45 1.03 11.64
C ASN A 286 11.70 1.57 12.85
N VAL A 287 11.00 2.70 12.66
CA VAL A 287 10.27 3.39 13.73
C VAL A 287 9.20 2.48 14.31
N ALA A 288 8.46 1.75 13.47
CA ALA A 288 7.40 0.88 13.93
C ALA A 288 7.92 -0.30 14.78
N SER A 289 9.08 -0.89 14.43
CA SER A 289 9.69 -1.94 15.25
C SER A 289 10.32 -1.40 16.53
N LEU A 290 10.81 -0.17 16.54
CA LEU A 290 11.25 0.50 17.76
C LEU A 290 10.08 0.68 18.75
N ILE A 291 8.94 1.16 18.27
CA ILE A 291 7.72 1.30 19.10
C ILE A 291 7.34 -0.06 19.69
N LEU A 292 7.35 -1.13 18.90
CA LEU A 292 7.04 -2.48 19.40
C LEU A 292 8.03 -2.92 20.49
N LEU A 293 9.32 -2.70 20.29
CA LEU A 293 10.37 -3.09 21.23
C LEU A 293 10.24 -2.34 22.55
N LYS A 294 10.01 -1.04 22.46
CA LYS A 294 10.00 -0.14 23.63
C LYS A 294 8.64 -0.01 24.32
N PHE A 295 7.55 -0.42 23.69
CA PHE A 295 6.19 -0.24 24.23
C PHE A 295 5.98 -0.86 25.62
N GLY A 296 6.61 -2.00 25.91
CA GLY A 296 6.52 -2.68 27.19
C GLY A 296 7.58 -2.27 28.21
N GLU A 297 8.63 -1.58 27.77
CA GLU A 297 9.81 -1.22 28.57
C GLU A 297 9.86 0.29 28.88
N ALA A 298 9.05 1.08 28.16
CA ALA A 298 9.06 2.53 28.29
C ALA A 298 8.72 2.97 29.71
N GLY A 299 9.64 3.67 30.34
CA GLY A 299 9.44 4.35 31.62
C GLY A 299 8.63 5.66 31.47
N PRO A 300 8.34 6.33 32.59
CA PRO A 300 7.57 7.60 32.54
C PRO A 300 8.26 8.72 31.73
N GLN A 301 9.53 8.57 31.40
CA GLN A 301 10.32 9.55 30.65
C GLN A 301 10.62 9.12 29.22
N GLU A 302 10.42 7.87 28.84
CA GLU A 302 10.48 7.35 27.48
C GLU A 302 9.07 7.37 26.82
#